data_0f88d28911e54b6c347ecda393c64283
#
_entry.id   0f88d28911e54b6c347ecda393c64283
#
_cell.length_a   1.000
_cell.length_b   1.000
_cell.length_c   1.000
_cell.angle_alpha   90.00
_cell.angle_beta   90.00
_cell.angle_gamma   90.00
#
_symmetry.space_group_name_H-M   'P 1'
#
loop_
_entity.id
_entity.type
_entity.pdbx_description
1 polymer ?
#
loop_
_entity_poly.entity_id
_entity_poly.type
_entity_poly.pdbx_seq_one_letter_code
_entity_poly.pdbx_strand_id
1 'polypeptide(L)'
;LTLMNKKIQLLLFSLLLLGAGSLRAAIDVTNLRTEQLKKPLGIDTRQPRLGWRIESDEQNVMQTAYHILVASSPELLAQGKGDMWDSGKIETDASQWITYQGEPLKCNAPYYWKVKVYTNKGEANWSNPAFWSMGLFNEADWRGQWIGLDRAAPGDSETQWSRLAARYLRKEFALKKEVKRAMVHVAGMGLYELFINGQRIGDQVLAPAPTDYRKTILYNTYDVTSQLQKENAIGVTLGNGRFYTMRQNYKPYKIPTFGYPKLRLNLIVEYTDGNKETIVSDISWKLTTEGPVRSNNEYDGEEYDARKELGNWTLTGYDDKGWTPAQRVSIPSGTLRAQMMPGMKVTETLKPLSIKKLGDKYIMDT
;
A
#
# COMPACT_ATOMS: atom_id res chain seq x y z
N LEU A 1 63.49 -19.89 40.41
CA LEU A 1 62.55 -18.89 39.75
C LEU A 1 62.40 -19.18 38.29
N THR A 2 63.38 -19.74 37.56
CA THR A 2 63.33 -19.91 36.06
C THR A 2 62.47 -21.09 35.59
N LEU A 3 62.20 -22.09 36.46
CA LEU A 3 61.37 -23.27 36.13
C LEU A 3 59.84 -23.04 36.34
N MET A 4 59.50 -22.06 37.17
CA MET A 4 58.09 -21.71 37.43
C MET A 4 57.45 -20.88 36.28
N ASN A 5 58.27 -20.08 35.61
CA ASN A 5 57.82 -19.26 34.46
C ASN A 5 57.44 -20.05 33.18
N LYS A 6 58.10 -21.21 32.96
CA LYS A 6 57.82 -22.08 31.82
C LYS A 6 56.47 -22.81 31.91
N LYS A 7 56.10 -23.25 33.13
CA LYS A 7 54.81 -23.91 33.39
C LYS A 7 53.62 -22.94 33.26
N ILE A 8 53.80 -21.68 33.68
CA ILE A 8 52.76 -20.62 33.54
C ILE A 8 52.60 -20.20 32.09
N GLN A 9 53.69 -20.12 31.33
CA GLN A 9 53.60 -19.83 29.89
C GLN A 9 52.95 -20.97 29.09
N LEU A 10 53.18 -22.24 29.44
CA LEU A 10 52.50 -23.38 28.81
C LEU A 10 50.99 -23.44 29.18
N LEU A 11 50.61 -23.06 30.41
CA LEU A 11 49.20 -22.99 30.82
C LEU A 11 48.46 -21.83 30.11
N LEU A 12 49.11 -20.68 29.93
CA LEU A 12 48.53 -19.54 29.19
C LEU A 12 48.42 -19.85 27.69
N PHE A 13 49.32 -20.61 27.10
CA PHE A 13 49.23 -21.00 25.68
C PHE A 13 48.21 -22.10 25.46
N SER A 14 47.93 -22.98 26.41
CA SER A 14 46.88 -23.99 26.33
C SER A 14 45.47 -23.38 26.59
N LEU A 15 45.36 -22.31 27.37
CA LEU A 15 44.08 -21.58 27.54
C LEU A 15 43.73 -20.74 26.32
N LEU A 16 44.69 -20.27 25.53
CA LEU A 16 44.44 -19.54 24.27
C LEU A 16 44.04 -20.47 23.13
N LEU A 17 44.34 -21.76 23.17
CA LEU A 17 43.93 -22.73 22.15
C LEU A 17 42.54 -23.32 22.36
N LEU A 18 41.94 -23.18 23.55
CA LEU A 18 40.57 -23.62 23.84
C LEU A 18 39.48 -22.60 23.48
N GLY A 19 39.87 -21.40 23.04
CA GLY A 19 38.97 -20.32 22.69
C GLY A 19 38.73 -20.11 21.19
N ALA A 20 39.32 -20.91 20.30
CA ALA A 20 39.04 -20.89 18.88
C ALA A 20 37.79 -21.75 18.58
N GLY A 21 36.67 -21.45 19.23
CA GLY A 21 35.37 -21.80 18.69
C GLY A 21 35.29 -21.16 17.31
N SER A 22 35.22 -21.97 16.26
CA SER A 22 35.01 -21.48 14.91
C SER A 22 33.79 -20.55 14.95
N LEU A 23 34.05 -19.24 14.91
CA LEU A 23 33.00 -18.26 14.59
C LEU A 23 32.50 -18.65 13.19
N ARG A 24 31.48 -19.50 13.17
CA ARG A 24 30.83 -19.88 11.94
C ARG A 24 30.19 -18.59 11.42
N ALA A 25 30.55 -18.18 10.22
CA ALA A 25 29.96 -17.01 9.62
C ALA A 25 28.43 -17.14 9.68
N ALA A 26 27.76 -16.09 10.13
CA ALA A 26 26.31 -16.09 10.23
C ALA A 26 25.72 -16.23 8.83
N ILE A 27 24.73 -17.11 8.70
CA ILE A 27 23.91 -17.23 7.51
C ILE A 27 22.56 -16.59 7.86
N ASP A 28 22.30 -15.43 7.30
CA ASP A 28 21.08 -14.66 7.56
C ASP A 28 20.09 -14.79 6.40
N VAL A 29 18.82 -14.88 6.77
CA VAL A 29 17.71 -14.88 5.81
C VAL A 29 17.01 -13.54 5.88
N THR A 30 17.11 -12.78 4.80
CA THR A 30 16.68 -11.39 4.73
C THR A 30 15.72 -11.13 3.57
N ASN A 31 15.25 -9.90 3.48
CA ASN A 31 14.45 -9.39 2.36
C ASN A 31 13.27 -10.30 1.98
N LEU A 32 12.54 -10.77 3.00
CA LEU A 32 11.33 -11.55 2.80
C LEU A 32 10.30 -10.76 1.99
N ARG A 33 9.74 -11.39 0.97
CA ARG A 33 8.79 -10.79 0.05
C ARG A 33 7.59 -11.70 -0.18
N THR A 34 6.42 -11.07 -0.32
CA THR A 34 5.20 -11.70 -0.79
C THR A 34 4.78 -10.99 -2.06
N GLU A 35 4.60 -11.72 -3.18
CA GLU A 35 4.37 -11.17 -4.53
C GLU A 35 5.41 -10.10 -4.94
N GLN A 36 6.67 -10.34 -4.59
CA GLN A 36 7.80 -9.43 -4.80
C GLN A 36 7.73 -8.10 -4.03
N LEU A 37 6.73 -7.92 -3.16
CA LEU A 37 6.53 -6.72 -2.34
C LEU A 37 6.98 -6.96 -0.89
N LYS A 38 7.45 -5.92 -0.23
CA LYS A 38 7.71 -5.92 1.22
C LYS A 38 6.43 -5.62 1.96
N LYS A 39 5.97 -6.54 2.83
CA LYS A 39 4.81 -6.37 3.69
C LYS A 39 3.58 -5.81 2.94
N PRO A 40 3.16 -6.41 1.81
CA PRO A 40 2.06 -5.84 1.02
C PRO A 40 0.74 -5.88 1.78
N LEU A 41 -0.05 -4.83 1.58
CA LEU A 41 -1.42 -4.75 2.08
C LEU A 41 -2.39 -5.02 0.95
N GLY A 42 -3.38 -5.87 1.23
CA GLY A 42 -4.53 -6.07 0.36
C GLY A 42 -4.25 -6.77 -0.96
N ILE A 43 -3.36 -7.77 -0.99
CA ILE A 43 -3.16 -8.57 -2.21
C ILE A 43 -4.39 -9.46 -2.49
N ASP A 44 -4.72 -9.70 -3.76
CA ASP A 44 -5.92 -10.44 -4.17
C ASP A 44 -5.64 -11.82 -4.77
N THR A 45 -4.39 -12.25 -4.82
CA THR A 45 -4.04 -13.61 -5.21
C THR A 45 -4.22 -14.58 -4.05
N ARG A 46 -4.99 -15.68 -4.28
CA ARG A 46 -5.29 -16.68 -3.24
C ARG A 46 -4.13 -17.61 -2.92
N GLN A 47 -3.13 -17.65 -3.77
CA GLN A 47 -1.91 -18.44 -3.62
C GLN A 47 -0.70 -17.50 -3.83
N PRO A 48 -0.40 -16.61 -2.86
CA PRO A 48 0.70 -15.69 -3.01
C PRO A 48 2.05 -16.41 -3.07
N ARG A 49 2.99 -15.84 -3.79
CA ARG A 49 4.33 -16.36 -3.95
C ARG A 49 5.26 -15.68 -2.97
N LEU A 50 6.03 -16.47 -2.26
CA LEU A 50 6.99 -16.04 -1.26
C LEU A 50 8.41 -16.06 -1.83
N GLY A 51 9.28 -15.24 -1.25
CA GLY A 51 10.69 -15.21 -1.62
C GLY A 51 11.52 -14.51 -0.56
N TRP A 52 12.82 -14.84 -0.55
CA TRP A 52 13.80 -14.32 0.40
C TRP A 52 15.18 -14.22 -0.23
N ARG A 53 16.13 -13.63 0.50
CA ARG A 53 17.56 -13.65 0.19
C ARG A 53 18.34 -14.29 1.32
N ILE A 54 19.47 -14.87 0.96
CA ILE A 54 20.46 -15.39 1.89
C ILE A 54 21.64 -14.43 1.86
N GLU A 55 22.10 -14.01 3.01
CA GLU A 55 23.27 -13.16 3.20
C GLU A 55 24.27 -13.89 4.12
N SER A 56 25.53 -13.88 3.75
CA SER A 56 26.62 -14.48 4.52
C SER A 56 27.94 -13.83 4.15
N ASP A 57 28.84 -13.71 5.11
CA ASP A 57 30.24 -13.32 4.88
C ASP A 57 31.07 -14.47 4.29
N GLU A 58 30.54 -15.70 4.29
CA GLU A 58 31.20 -16.88 3.72
C GLU A 58 30.86 -17.00 2.24
N GLN A 59 31.86 -17.35 1.41
CA GLN A 59 31.64 -17.55 -0.01
C GLN A 59 31.06 -18.95 -0.31
N ASN A 60 30.39 -19.06 -1.47
CA ASN A 60 29.82 -20.31 -1.97
C ASN A 60 28.77 -20.93 -1.03
N VAL A 61 28.01 -20.08 -0.31
CA VAL A 61 26.86 -20.51 0.45
C VAL A 61 25.70 -20.73 -0.53
N MET A 62 25.19 -21.96 -0.59
CA MET A 62 24.10 -22.36 -1.49
C MET A 62 23.00 -23.00 -0.68
N GLN A 63 21.77 -22.58 -0.92
CA GLN A 63 20.58 -23.21 -0.33
C GLN A 63 20.46 -24.66 -0.81
N THR A 64 20.13 -25.55 0.09
CA THR A 64 19.81 -26.96 -0.21
C THR A 64 18.38 -27.31 0.19
N ALA A 65 17.80 -26.59 1.16
CA ALA A 65 16.42 -26.77 1.57
C ALA A 65 15.87 -25.51 2.26
N TYR A 66 14.56 -25.48 2.40
CA TYR A 66 13.87 -24.47 3.24
C TYR A 66 12.78 -25.11 4.11
N HIS A 67 12.33 -24.38 5.12
CA HIS A 67 11.14 -24.67 5.92
C HIS A 67 10.37 -23.35 6.15
N ILE A 68 9.13 -23.27 5.71
CA ILE A 68 8.27 -22.09 5.83
C ILE A 68 7.19 -22.36 6.87
N LEU A 69 6.95 -21.38 7.75
CA LEU A 69 5.78 -21.32 8.61
C LEU A 69 4.94 -20.09 8.25
N VAL A 70 3.65 -20.28 8.06
CA VAL A 70 2.67 -19.20 7.91
C VAL A 70 1.61 -19.34 9.00
N ALA A 71 1.31 -18.24 9.68
CA ALA A 71 0.36 -18.21 10.78
C ALA A 71 -0.69 -17.11 10.62
N SER A 72 -1.86 -17.34 11.21
CA SER A 72 -2.97 -16.37 11.25
C SER A 72 -2.76 -15.25 12.27
N SER A 73 -1.75 -15.39 13.16
CA SER A 73 -1.38 -14.35 14.11
C SER A 73 0.12 -14.36 14.41
N PRO A 74 0.70 -13.21 14.84
CA PRO A 74 2.10 -13.15 15.22
C PRO A 74 2.44 -14.00 16.45
N GLU A 75 1.48 -14.19 17.38
CA GLU A 75 1.66 -14.99 18.59
C GLU A 75 1.82 -16.46 18.25
N LEU A 76 1.02 -17.00 17.33
CA LEU A 76 1.15 -18.38 16.85
C LEU A 76 2.50 -18.59 16.15
N LEU A 77 2.89 -17.64 15.29
CA LEU A 77 4.19 -17.72 14.62
C LEU A 77 5.37 -17.68 15.59
N ALA A 78 5.28 -16.85 16.65
CA ALA A 78 6.29 -16.78 17.71
C ALA A 78 6.41 -18.09 18.47
N GLN A 79 5.31 -18.83 18.68
CA GLN A 79 5.30 -20.17 19.26
C GLN A 79 5.80 -21.26 18.31
N GLY A 80 6.20 -20.91 17.07
CA GLY A 80 6.64 -21.87 16.07
C GLY A 80 5.49 -22.65 15.43
N LYS A 81 4.24 -22.14 15.49
CA LYS A 81 3.06 -22.77 14.91
C LYS A 81 2.70 -22.11 13.58
N GLY A 82 2.69 -22.90 12.51
CA GLY A 82 2.22 -22.51 11.18
C GLY A 82 0.81 -23.03 10.95
N ASP A 83 -0.19 -22.49 11.67
CA ASP A 83 -1.59 -22.94 11.60
C ASP A 83 -2.22 -22.74 10.21
N MET A 84 -1.62 -21.89 9.38
CA MET A 84 -2.04 -21.69 7.99
C MET A 84 -1.21 -22.49 7.00
N TRP A 85 0.09 -22.67 7.27
CA TRP A 85 0.99 -23.49 6.47
C TRP A 85 2.26 -23.80 7.26
N ASP A 86 2.53 -25.07 7.36
CA ASP A 86 3.82 -25.62 7.75
C ASP A 86 4.32 -26.47 6.57
N SER A 87 5.32 -25.99 5.83
CA SER A 87 5.84 -26.67 4.66
C SER A 87 6.64 -27.95 5.01
N GLY A 88 7.03 -28.10 6.27
CA GLY A 88 8.14 -28.98 6.60
C GLY A 88 9.43 -28.58 5.89
N LYS A 89 10.43 -29.45 5.95
CA LYS A 89 11.70 -29.25 5.21
C LYS A 89 11.51 -29.71 3.76
N ILE A 90 11.68 -28.77 2.82
CA ILE A 90 11.60 -29.01 1.38
C ILE A 90 13.00 -28.92 0.77
N GLU A 91 13.48 -30.00 0.17
CA GLU A 91 14.79 -30.06 -0.48
C GLU A 91 14.74 -29.37 -1.84
N THR A 92 15.33 -28.17 -1.93
CA THR A 92 15.44 -27.37 -3.16
C THR A 92 16.35 -26.16 -2.94
N ASP A 93 16.97 -25.68 -4.00
CA ASP A 93 17.73 -24.44 -4.03
C ASP A 93 16.88 -23.19 -4.34
N ALA A 94 15.58 -23.37 -4.67
CA ALA A 94 14.68 -22.29 -4.96
C ALA A 94 14.41 -21.42 -3.73
N SER A 95 14.62 -20.11 -3.86
CA SER A 95 14.35 -19.09 -2.81
C SER A 95 13.40 -17.99 -3.30
N GLN A 96 12.86 -18.15 -4.51
CA GLN A 96 11.95 -17.19 -5.13
C GLN A 96 10.74 -17.92 -5.73
N TRP A 97 9.61 -17.23 -5.83
CA TRP A 97 8.39 -17.74 -6.45
C TRP A 97 7.82 -18.99 -5.78
N ILE A 98 8.07 -19.17 -4.47
CA ILE A 98 7.54 -20.29 -3.71
C ILE A 98 6.04 -20.04 -3.48
N THR A 99 5.22 -20.78 -4.19
CA THR A 99 3.76 -20.67 -4.10
C THR A 99 3.26 -21.17 -2.74
N TYR A 100 2.44 -20.36 -2.07
CA TYR A 100 1.74 -20.75 -0.86
C TYR A 100 0.81 -21.96 -1.12
N GLN A 101 0.93 -22.99 -0.29
CA GLN A 101 0.20 -24.27 -0.42
C GLN A 101 -0.56 -24.65 0.85
N GLY A 102 -0.77 -23.71 1.76
CA GLY A 102 -1.47 -23.95 3.01
C GLY A 102 -2.99 -23.80 2.90
N GLU A 103 -3.62 -23.62 4.05
CA GLU A 103 -5.06 -23.43 4.20
C GLU A 103 -5.60 -22.26 3.40
N PRO A 104 -6.86 -22.28 2.94
CA PRO A 104 -7.46 -21.20 2.16
C PRO A 104 -7.40 -19.86 2.87
N LEU A 105 -6.84 -18.86 2.19
CA LEU A 105 -6.71 -17.49 2.72
C LEU A 105 -8.07 -16.78 2.71
N LYS A 106 -8.34 -16.00 3.77
CA LYS A 106 -9.59 -15.25 3.95
C LYS A 106 -9.45 -13.81 3.47
N CYS A 107 -10.52 -13.28 2.87
CA CYS A 107 -10.64 -11.88 2.47
C CYS A 107 -10.33 -10.93 3.65
N ASN A 108 -9.60 -9.86 3.40
CA ASN A 108 -9.23 -8.81 4.36
C ASN A 108 -8.50 -9.31 5.63
N ALA A 109 -7.90 -10.50 5.61
CA ALA A 109 -7.17 -11.07 6.74
C ALA A 109 -5.66 -10.85 6.64
N PRO A 110 -4.96 -10.61 7.77
CA PRO A 110 -3.51 -10.59 7.83
C PRO A 110 -2.95 -12.00 7.99
N TYR A 111 -1.73 -12.21 7.49
CA TYR A 111 -0.96 -13.44 7.64
C TYR A 111 0.50 -13.10 7.92
N TYR A 112 1.13 -13.91 8.77
CA TYR A 112 2.49 -13.73 9.23
C TYR A 112 3.31 -14.95 8.88
N TRP A 113 4.57 -14.75 8.48
CA TRP A 113 5.38 -15.86 8.06
C TRP A 113 6.85 -15.67 8.36
N LYS A 114 7.56 -16.78 8.45
CA LYS A 114 9.00 -16.85 8.56
C LYS A 114 9.53 -18.06 7.82
N VAL A 115 10.81 -18.05 7.49
CA VAL A 115 11.48 -19.15 6.79
C VAL A 115 12.80 -19.48 7.48
N LYS A 116 13.10 -20.77 7.56
CA LYS A 116 14.40 -21.32 7.93
C LYS A 116 15.03 -21.89 6.66
N VAL A 117 16.33 -21.64 6.47
CA VAL A 117 17.07 -22.11 5.29
C VAL A 117 18.17 -23.07 5.73
N TYR A 118 18.34 -24.13 4.95
CA TYR A 118 19.42 -25.07 5.05
C TYR A 118 20.36 -24.85 3.86
N THR A 119 21.67 -24.93 4.13
CA THR A 119 22.68 -24.67 3.11
C THR A 119 23.76 -25.77 3.11
N ASN A 120 24.58 -25.76 2.08
CA ASN A 120 25.78 -26.62 2.01
C ASN A 120 26.84 -26.32 3.11
N LYS A 121 26.67 -25.20 3.84
CA LYS A 121 27.56 -24.78 4.94
C LYS A 121 26.89 -24.91 6.32
N GLY A 122 25.65 -25.35 6.38
CA GLY A 122 24.85 -25.54 7.59
C GLY A 122 23.49 -24.86 7.48
N GLU A 123 22.80 -24.75 8.60
CA GLU A 123 21.46 -24.16 8.65
C GLU A 123 21.48 -22.73 9.19
N ALA A 124 20.64 -21.87 8.64
CA ALA A 124 20.37 -20.55 9.17
C ALA A 124 19.40 -20.63 10.36
N ASN A 125 19.37 -19.58 11.17
CA ASN A 125 18.27 -19.35 12.09
C ASN A 125 16.98 -19.05 11.32
N TRP A 126 15.83 -19.12 12.01
CA TRP A 126 14.59 -18.59 11.48
C TRP A 126 14.76 -17.11 11.13
N SER A 127 14.26 -16.70 9.97
CA SER A 127 14.21 -15.30 9.61
C SER A 127 13.39 -14.47 10.60
N ASN A 128 13.61 -13.18 10.61
CA ASN A 128 12.64 -12.26 11.20
C ASN A 128 11.28 -12.42 10.53
N PRO A 129 10.16 -12.30 11.28
CA PRO A 129 8.83 -12.41 10.71
C PRO A 129 8.55 -11.34 9.65
N ALA A 130 7.89 -11.75 8.59
CA ALA A 130 7.25 -10.87 7.62
C ALA A 130 5.73 -11.07 7.66
N PHE A 131 4.98 -10.18 7.03
CA PHE A 131 3.54 -10.31 6.93
C PHE A 131 3.02 -9.82 5.58
N TRP A 132 1.81 -10.22 5.26
CA TRP A 132 0.98 -9.61 4.23
C TRP A 132 -0.47 -9.56 4.70
N SER A 133 -1.30 -8.78 4.05
CA SER A 133 -2.75 -8.90 4.21
C SER A 133 -3.43 -9.18 2.88
N MET A 134 -4.55 -9.90 2.95
CA MET A 134 -5.39 -10.13 1.80
C MET A 134 -6.29 -8.92 1.55
N GLY A 135 -6.58 -8.68 0.27
CA GLY A 135 -7.57 -7.71 -0.17
C GLY A 135 -8.96 -8.31 -0.32
N LEU A 136 -9.76 -7.68 -1.19
CA LEU A 136 -11.09 -8.14 -1.56
C LEU A 136 -10.98 -9.01 -2.82
N PHE A 137 -11.56 -10.21 -2.79
CA PHE A 137 -11.36 -11.20 -3.84
C PHE A 137 -12.36 -11.10 -4.97
N ASN A 138 -13.59 -10.71 -4.64
CA ASN A 138 -14.71 -10.75 -5.57
C ASN A 138 -15.53 -9.46 -5.51
N GLU A 139 -16.36 -9.24 -6.52
CA GLU A 139 -17.30 -8.13 -6.54
C GLU A 139 -18.25 -8.14 -5.32
N ALA A 140 -18.65 -9.32 -4.84
CA ALA A 140 -19.51 -9.47 -3.67
C ALA A 140 -18.88 -9.02 -2.34
N ASP A 141 -17.55 -8.94 -2.27
CA ASP A 141 -16.83 -8.44 -1.10
C ASP A 141 -16.90 -6.90 -1.00
N TRP A 142 -17.23 -6.25 -2.11
CA TRP A 142 -17.39 -4.80 -2.19
C TRP A 142 -18.82 -4.39 -1.82
N ARG A 143 -18.99 -3.79 -0.65
CA ARG A 143 -20.28 -3.27 -0.17
C ARG A 143 -20.52 -1.83 -0.63
N GLY A 144 -19.45 -1.07 -0.87
CA GLY A 144 -19.52 0.30 -1.36
C GLY A 144 -20.05 0.38 -2.79
N GLN A 145 -20.73 1.45 -3.08
CA GLN A 145 -21.25 1.78 -4.40
C GLN A 145 -20.24 2.63 -5.15
N TRP A 146 -20.27 2.58 -6.47
CA TRP A 146 -19.61 3.59 -7.30
C TRP A 146 -20.34 4.92 -7.16
N ILE A 147 -19.65 5.95 -6.65
CA ILE A 147 -20.17 7.29 -6.44
C ILE A 147 -19.33 8.33 -7.16
N GLY A 148 -19.93 9.47 -7.46
CA GLY A 148 -19.28 10.57 -8.16
C GLY A 148 -20.28 11.55 -8.73
N LEU A 149 -19.95 12.10 -9.89
CA LEU A 149 -20.83 12.95 -10.71
C LEU A 149 -20.60 12.59 -12.17
N ASP A 150 -21.54 11.84 -12.78
CA ASP A 150 -21.44 11.36 -14.19
C ASP A 150 -21.83 12.46 -15.20
N ARG A 151 -21.42 13.70 -14.94
CA ARG A 151 -21.60 14.87 -15.81
C ARG A 151 -20.59 15.96 -15.46
N ALA A 152 -20.46 16.93 -16.34
CA ALA A 152 -19.81 18.20 -16.00
C ALA A 152 -20.59 18.93 -14.91
N ALA A 153 -19.90 19.60 -14.00
CA ALA A 153 -20.50 20.53 -13.05
C ALA A 153 -20.66 21.91 -13.69
N PRO A 154 -21.52 22.78 -13.15
CA PRO A 154 -21.52 24.20 -13.54
C PRO A 154 -20.11 24.79 -13.38
N GLY A 155 -19.54 25.35 -14.41
CA GLY A 155 -18.16 25.88 -14.41
C GLY A 155 -17.09 24.91 -14.93
N ASP A 156 -17.40 23.61 -15.09
CA ASP A 156 -16.59 22.73 -15.93
C ASP A 156 -16.81 23.05 -17.41
N SER A 157 -15.80 22.81 -18.21
CA SER A 157 -15.89 22.94 -19.66
C SER A 157 -15.65 21.59 -20.32
N GLU A 158 -16.67 21.04 -20.95
CA GLU A 158 -16.54 19.83 -21.79
C GLU A 158 -16.12 20.17 -23.22
N THR A 159 -15.55 21.34 -23.42
CA THR A 159 -14.98 21.74 -24.73
C THR A 159 -13.73 20.91 -25.03
N GLN A 160 -13.17 21.16 -26.22
CA GLN A 160 -11.96 20.51 -26.71
C GLN A 160 -10.75 20.52 -25.75
N TRP A 161 -10.78 21.28 -24.67
CA TRP A 161 -9.71 21.45 -23.69
C TRP A 161 -9.95 20.71 -22.37
N SER A 162 -11.07 20.04 -22.21
CA SER A 162 -11.39 19.15 -21.07
C SER A 162 -11.07 19.71 -19.69
N ARG A 163 -11.61 20.86 -19.38
CA ARG A 163 -11.47 21.47 -18.06
C ARG A 163 -12.52 20.89 -17.12
N LEU A 164 -12.15 19.83 -16.42
CA LEU A 164 -13.00 19.21 -15.42
C LEU A 164 -12.34 19.36 -14.05
N ALA A 165 -13.00 20.11 -13.16
CA ALA A 165 -12.50 20.29 -11.80
C ALA A 165 -12.43 18.98 -11.03
N ALA A 166 -11.51 18.86 -10.09
CA ALA A 166 -11.47 17.72 -9.19
C ALA A 166 -12.77 17.61 -8.38
N ARG A 167 -13.18 16.38 -8.08
CA ARG A 167 -14.31 16.08 -7.22
C ARG A 167 -13.79 15.88 -5.80
N TYR A 168 -14.32 16.65 -4.86
CA TYR A 168 -14.05 16.53 -3.44
C TYR A 168 -15.22 15.80 -2.81
N LEU A 169 -14.97 14.65 -2.22
CA LEU A 169 -15.98 13.81 -1.60
C LEU A 169 -15.67 13.68 -0.12
N ARG A 170 -16.68 13.77 0.75
CA ARG A 170 -16.51 13.59 2.20
C ARG A 170 -17.69 12.89 2.85
N LYS A 171 -17.43 12.26 3.99
CA LYS A 171 -18.41 11.67 4.88
C LYS A 171 -17.92 11.73 6.31
N GLU A 172 -18.80 12.07 7.25
CA GLU A 172 -18.55 11.88 8.67
C GLU A 172 -19.21 10.59 9.16
N PHE A 173 -18.59 9.97 10.14
CA PHE A 173 -19.09 8.75 10.76
C PHE A 173 -18.55 8.59 12.18
N ALA A 174 -19.30 7.88 13.03
CA ALA A 174 -18.94 7.60 14.41
C ALA A 174 -18.72 6.11 14.61
N LEU A 175 -17.71 5.74 15.41
CA LEU A 175 -17.44 4.38 15.85
C LEU A 175 -17.91 4.20 17.29
N LYS A 176 -18.56 3.06 17.54
CA LYS A 176 -19.22 2.81 18.83
C LYS A 176 -18.38 2.01 19.82
N LYS A 177 -17.28 1.41 19.35
CA LYS A 177 -16.46 0.48 20.10
C LYS A 177 -14.98 0.71 19.83
N GLU A 178 -14.13 0.13 20.67
CA GLU A 178 -12.69 0.17 20.50
C GLU A 178 -12.24 -0.60 19.27
N VAL A 179 -11.44 0.07 18.43
CA VAL A 179 -10.95 -0.48 17.16
C VAL A 179 -9.73 -1.36 17.41
N LYS A 180 -9.80 -2.61 16.97
CA LYS A 180 -8.68 -3.54 16.94
C LYS A 180 -7.86 -3.37 15.66
N ARG A 181 -8.54 -3.26 14.52
CA ARG A 181 -7.92 -3.13 13.20
C ARG A 181 -8.89 -2.47 12.22
N ALA A 182 -8.37 -1.61 11.36
CA ALA A 182 -9.16 -0.98 10.31
C ALA A 182 -8.40 -0.93 8.99
N MET A 183 -9.03 -1.45 7.93
CA MET A 183 -8.46 -1.47 6.59
C MET A 183 -9.39 -0.75 5.62
N VAL A 184 -8.84 0.18 4.86
CA VAL A 184 -9.58 0.85 3.78
C VAL A 184 -9.13 0.30 2.43
N HIS A 185 -10.12 -0.13 1.64
CA HIS A 185 -9.95 -0.51 0.24
C HIS A 185 -10.58 0.57 -0.62
N VAL A 186 -9.79 1.18 -1.50
CA VAL A 186 -10.24 2.33 -2.29
C VAL A 186 -9.87 2.17 -3.77
N ALA A 187 -10.87 2.32 -4.62
CA ALA A 187 -10.74 2.35 -6.07
C ALA A 187 -11.17 3.73 -6.58
N GLY A 188 -10.22 4.48 -7.14
CA GLY A 188 -10.47 5.75 -7.81
C GLY A 188 -10.28 5.58 -9.31
N MET A 189 -11.31 5.87 -10.09
CA MET A 189 -11.17 5.96 -11.54
C MET A 189 -10.85 7.41 -11.90
N GLY A 190 -9.62 7.65 -12.20
CA GLY A 190 -8.90 8.90 -12.18
C GLY A 190 -7.72 8.76 -11.21
N LEU A 191 -7.33 9.84 -10.57
CA LEU A 191 -6.33 9.84 -9.50
C LEU A 191 -6.98 10.30 -8.21
N TYR A 192 -6.59 9.74 -7.07
CA TYR A 192 -7.17 10.15 -5.81
C TYR A 192 -6.11 10.43 -4.73
N GLU A 193 -6.49 11.27 -3.79
CA GLU A 193 -5.87 11.39 -2.49
C GLU A 193 -6.93 11.11 -1.42
N LEU A 194 -6.60 10.24 -0.48
CA LEU A 194 -7.46 9.83 0.62
C LEU A 194 -7.01 10.51 1.90
N PHE A 195 -7.97 11.01 2.69
CA PHE A 195 -7.74 11.64 3.98
C PHE A 195 -8.65 11.02 5.04
N ILE A 196 -8.15 10.87 6.25
CA ILE A 196 -8.93 10.54 7.44
C ILE A 196 -8.52 11.50 8.55
N ASN A 197 -9.49 12.20 9.13
CA ASN A 197 -9.29 13.16 10.22
C ASN A 197 -8.16 14.18 9.93
N GLY A 198 -8.13 14.72 8.73
CA GLY A 198 -7.14 15.70 8.28
C GLY A 198 -5.80 15.10 7.84
N GLN A 199 -5.56 13.81 8.06
CA GLN A 199 -4.30 13.15 7.70
C GLN A 199 -4.42 12.49 6.31
N ARG A 200 -3.47 12.76 5.44
CA ARG A 200 -3.34 12.06 4.15
C ARG A 200 -2.96 10.59 4.39
N ILE A 201 -3.66 9.68 3.74
CA ILE A 201 -3.47 8.24 3.89
C ILE A 201 -2.58 7.70 2.76
N GLY A 202 -1.56 6.96 3.17
CA GLY A 202 -0.57 6.39 2.25
C GLY A 202 0.51 7.39 1.82
N ASP A 203 1.55 6.86 1.19
CA ASP A 203 2.73 7.59 0.71
C ASP A 203 2.81 7.63 -0.83
N GLN A 204 1.80 7.07 -1.49
CA GLN A 204 1.74 7.06 -2.95
C GLN A 204 1.29 8.43 -3.48
N VAL A 205 1.87 8.83 -4.58
CA VAL A 205 1.43 9.95 -5.40
C VAL A 205 0.86 9.40 -6.70
N LEU A 206 -0.11 10.10 -7.32
CA LEU A 206 -0.77 9.69 -8.56
C LEU A 206 -1.37 8.26 -8.48
N ALA A 207 -2.03 7.95 -7.37
CA ALA A 207 -2.70 6.66 -7.16
C ALA A 207 -4.13 6.65 -7.71
N PRO A 208 -4.62 5.49 -8.19
CA PRO A 208 -3.90 4.25 -8.47
C PRO A 208 -3.10 4.31 -9.78
N ALA A 209 -2.28 3.28 -10.05
CA ALA A 209 -1.61 3.17 -11.35
C ALA A 209 -2.64 3.04 -12.50
N PRO A 210 -2.36 3.63 -13.67
CA PRO A 210 -3.27 3.58 -14.82
C PRO A 210 -3.32 2.18 -15.45
N THR A 211 -4.48 1.83 -15.99
CA THR A 211 -4.72 0.54 -16.68
C THR A 211 -5.58 0.74 -17.93
N ASP A 212 -5.89 -0.32 -18.65
CA ASP A 212 -7.07 -0.35 -19.52
C ASP A 212 -8.31 -0.54 -18.64
N TYR A 213 -8.94 0.56 -18.27
CA TYR A 213 -10.08 0.59 -17.34
C TYR A 213 -11.30 -0.21 -17.80
N ARG A 214 -11.34 -0.63 -19.05
CA ARG A 214 -12.38 -1.54 -19.58
C ARG A 214 -12.15 -2.98 -19.15
N LYS A 215 -10.89 -3.32 -18.78
CA LYS A 215 -10.48 -4.67 -18.38
C LYS A 215 -10.18 -4.76 -16.90
N THR A 216 -9.39 -3.82 -16.39
CA THR A 216 -8.87 -3.86 -15.03
C THR A 216 -8.97 -2.50 -14.36
N ILE A 217 -9.49 -2.48 -13.16
CA ILE A 217 -9.53 -1.30 -12.29
C ILE A 217 -8.72 -1.64 -11.04
N LEU A 218 -7.67 -0.88 -10.78
CA LEU A 218 -6.85 -1.12 -9.61
C LEU A 218 -7.45 -0.46 -8.37
N TYR A 219 -7.37 -1.16 -7.24
CA TYR A 219 -7.63 -0.61 -5.93
C TYR A 219 -6.41 -0.70 -5.02
N ASN A 220 -6.30 0.25 -4.10
CA ASN A 220 -5.28 0.25 -3.07
C ASN A 220 -5.89 -0.12 -1.72
N THR A 221 -5.06 -0.66 -0.84
CA THR A 221 -5.44 -1.00 0.53
C THR A 221 -4.48 -0.33 1.49
N TYR A 222 -5.02 0.31 2.55
CA TYR A 222 -4.24 0.95 3.60
C TYR A 222 -4.73 0.50 4.97
N ASP A 223 -3.79 0.33 5.90
CA ASP A 223 -4.09 0.20 7.32
C ASP A 223 -4.31 1.61 7.89
N VAL A 224 -5.47 1.85 8.42
CA VAL A 224 -5.89 3.14 8.99
C VAL A 224 -6.29 3.04 10.45
N THR A 225 -5.85 1.97 11.11
CA THR A 225 -6.20 1.68 12.50
C THR A 225 -5.84 2.83 13.44
N SER A 226 -4.66 3.41 13.26
CA SER A 226 -4.16 4.50 14.12
C SER A 226 -4.76 5.88 13.82
N GLN A 227 -5.40 6.05 12.67
CA GLN A 227 -6.04 7.30 12.26
C GLN A 227 -7.47 7.45 12.77
N LEU A 228 -8.10 6.34 13.17
CA LEU A 228 -9.49 6.36 13.60
C LEU A 228 -9.65 6.82 15.05
N GLN A 229 -10.71 7.56 15.26
CA GLN A 229 -11.16 8.12 16.53
C GLN A 229 -12.62 7.69 16.78
N LYS A 230 -13.23 8.20 17.83
CA LYS A 230 -14.67 8.00 18.08
C LYS A 230 -15.52 8.68 17.00
N GLU A 231 -15.24 9.93 16.69
CA GLU A 231 -15.85 10.71 15.60
C GLU A 231 -14.81 10.87 14.49
N ASN A 232 -15.21 10.65 13.25
CA ASN A 232 -14.30 10.62 12.12
C ASN A 232 -14.87 11.36 10.92
N ALA A 233 -13.95 11.94 10.14
CA ALA A 233 -14.25 12.40 8.79
C ALA A 233 -13.30 11.69 7.79
N ILE A 234 -13.87 11.21 6.71
CA ILE A 234 -13.13 10.69 5.56
C ILE A 234 -13.35 11.61 4.38
N GLY A 235 -12.26 11.97 3.70
CA GLY A 235 -12.28 12.83 2.54
C GLY A 235 -11.48 12.23 1.38
N VAL A 236 -11.94 12.46 0.17
CA VAL A 236 -11.24 12.05 -1.06
C VAL A 236 -11.23 13.19 -2.05
N THR A 237 -10.03 13.63 -2.45
CA THR A 237 -9.86 14.43 -3.67
C THR A 237 -9.76 13.45 -4.84
N LEU A 238 -10.63 13.58 -5.83
CA LEU A 238 -10.69 12.71 -6.99
C LEU A 238 -10.43 13.52 -8.25
N GLY A 239 -9.25 13.36 -8.81
CA GLY A 239 -8.80 14.01 -10.03
C GLY A 239 -9.10 13.17 -11.29
N ASN A 240 -8.88 13.76 -12.44
CA ASN A 240 -9.18 13.16 -13.73
C ASN A 240 -8.15 12.13 -14.17
N GLY A 241 -6.86 12.41 -13.93
CA GLY A 241 -5.75 11.54 -14.35
C GLY A 241 -5.85 11.17 -15.83
N ARG A 242 -5.65 9.88 -16.11
CA ARG A 242 -5.83 9.31 -17.45
C ARG A 242 -7.26 8.89 -17.76
N PHE A 243 -8.12 8.82 -16.75
CA PHE A 243 -9.49 8.33 -16.94
C PHE A 243 -10.36 9.31 -17.71
N TYR A 244 -10.20 10.61 -17.44
CA TYR A 244 -10.88 11.66 -18.16
C TYR A 244 -9.86 12.59 -18.81
N THR A 245 -9.48 12.30 -20.03
CA THR A 245 -8.59 13.12 -20.85
C THR A 245 -9.20 13.30 -22.23
N MET A 246 -9.61 14.52 -22.56
CA MET A 246 -10.09 14.83 -23.90
C MET A 246 -9.02 15.67 -24.62
N ARG A 247 -7.94 15.05 -25.02
CA ARG A 247 -6.87 15.71 -25.77
C ARG A 247 -7.22 15.73 -27.25
N GLN A 248 -7.92 16.80 -27.68
CA GLN A 248 -8.37 16.91 -29.05
C GLN A 248 -7.30 17.40 -30.05
N ASN A 249 -6.31 18.12 -29.59
CA ASN A 249 -5.32 18.78 -30.47
C ASN A 249 -4.01 18.01 -30.69
N TYR A 250 -3.86 16.84 -30.06
CA TYR A 250 -2.65 16.04 -30.28
C TYR A 250 -2.84 15.13 -31.48
N LYS A 251 -2.30 15.54 -32.63
CA LYS A 251 -2.24 14.67 -33.81
C LYS A 251 -1.08 13.69 -33.67
N PRO A 252 -1.22 12.41 -34.09
CA PRO A 252 -2.37 11.85 -34.84
C PRO A 252 -3.42 11.17 -33.97
N TYR A 253 -3.29 11.09 -32.63
CA TYR A 253 -4.12 10.24 -31.80
C TYR A 253 -5.02 11.07 -30.86
N LYS A 254 -6.31 10.86 -30.99
CA LYS A 254 -7.27 11.24 -29.93
C LYS A 254 -7.10 10.28 -28.76
N ILE A 255 -6.84 10.79 -27.57
CA ILE A 255 -6.86 9.98 -26.37
C ILE A 255 -8.30 9.89 -25.90
N PRO A 256 -8.90 8.69 -25.85
CA PRO A 256 -10.28 8.55 -25.46
C PRO A 256 -10.47 8.85 -23.98
N THR A 257 -11.56 9.52 -23.65
CA THR A 257 -12.06 9.52 -22.28
C THR A 257 -12.77 8.20 -21.99
N PHE A 258 -12.61 7.70 -20.75
CA PHE A 258 -13.29 6.50 -20.27
C PHE A 258 -14.58 6.83 -19.48
N GLY A 259 -14.85 8.11 -19.26
CA GLY A 259 -15.98 8.61 -18.49
C GLY A 259 -15.58 9.57 -17.39
N TYR A 260 -16.54 10.00 -16.57
CA TYR A 260 -16.28 10.89 -15.44
C TYR A 260 -15.64 10.15 -14.27
N PRO A 261 -14.73 10.80 -13.49
CA PRO A 261 -14.08 10.18 -12.34
C PRO A 261 -15.07 9.62 -11.33
N LYS A 262 -14.76 8.44 -10.79
CA LYS A 262 -15.62 7.65 -9.90
C LYS A 262 -14.83 7.13 -8.73
N LEU A 263 -15.49 6.99 -7.59
CA LEU A 263 -14.94 6.46 -6.35
C LEU A 263 -15.75 5.24 -5.89
N ARG A 264 -15.05 4.20 -5.45
CA ARG A 264 -15.61 3.10 -4.68
C ARG A 264 -14.73 2.81 -3.47
N LEU A 265 -15.33 2.68 -2.29
CA LEU A 265 -14.57 2.54 -1.05
C LEU A 265 -15.30 1.62 -0.06
N ASN A 266 -14.51 0.74 0.59
CA ASN A 266 -14.88 0.02 1.79
C ASN A 266 -13.86 0.32 2.89
N LEU A 267 -14.27 0.85 4.02
CA LEU A 267 -13.49 0.89 5.24
C LEU A 267 -14.03 -0.18 6.19
N ILE A 268 -13.27 -1.27 6.36
CA ILE A 268 -13.64 -2.41 7.19
C ILE A 268 -12.98 -2.24 8.55
N VAL A 269 -13.78 -2.05 9.58
CA VAL A 269 -13.36 -1.89 10.98
C VAL A 269 -13.65 -3.18 11.73
N GLU A 270 -12.64 -3.73 12.37
CA GLU A 270 -12.73 -4.86 13.29
C GLU A 270 -12.54 -4.34 14.72
N TYR A 271 -13.48 -4.62 15.59
CA TYR A 271 -13.48 -4.21 16.98
C TYR A 271 -12.79 -5.23 17.89
N THR A 272 -12.38 -4.81 19.08
CA THR A 272 -11.74 -5.69 20.08
C THR A 272 -12.64 -6.83 20.55
N ASP A 273 -13.96 -6.68 20.44
CA ASP A 273 -14.96 -7.72 20.76
C ASP A 273 -15.21 -8.71 19.59
N GLY A 274 -14.45 -8.59 18.48
CA GLY A 274 -14.55 -9.45 17.30
C GLY A 274 -15.65 -9.05 16.31
N ASN A 275 -16.51 -8.08 16.63
CA ASN A 275 -17.49 -7.56 15.68
C ASN A 275 -16.82 -6.77 14.55
N LYS A 276 -17.50 -6.68 13.42
CA LYS A 276 -17.03 -5.92 12.25
C LYS A 276 -18.09 -4.94 11.77
N GLU A 277 -17.64 -3.76 11.38
CA GLU A 277 -18.44 -2.74 10.72
C GLU A 277 -17.79 -2.35 9.40
N THR A 278 -18.59 -1.96 8.41
CA THR A 278 -18.05 -1.47 7.13
C THR A 278 -18.67 -0.13 6.81
N ILE A 279 -17.84 0.90 6.79
CA ILE A 279 -18.20 2.23 6.28
C ILE A 279 -17.94 2.21 4.77
N VAL A 280 -18.93 2.61 3.99
CA VAL A 280 -18.90 2.45 2.53
C VAL A 280 -19.11 3.78 1.79
N SER A 281 -18.66 3.81 0.55
CA SER A 281 -19.07 4.83 -0.41
C SER A 281 -20.53 4.59 -0.81
N ASP A 282 -21.37 5.59 -0.59
CA ASP A 282 -22.80 5.61 -0.90
C ASP A 282 -23.31 7.05 -1.10
N ILE A 283 -24.61 7.21 -1.34
CA ILE A 283 -25.24 8.52 -1.55
C ILE A 283 -25.28 9.42 -0.31
N SER A 284 -24.90 8.93 0.87
CA SER A 284 -24.76 9.76 2.07
C SER A 284 -23.48 10.60 2.09
N TRP A 285 -22.54 10.32 1.19
CA TRP A 285 -21.38 11.17 0.99
C TRP A 285 -21.78 12.51 0.38
N LYS A 286 -21.04 13.54 0.71
CA LYS A 286 -21.17 14.87 0.12
C LYS A 286 -20.11 15.07 -0.95
N LEU A 287 -20.44 15.84 -1.98
CA LEU A 287 -19.57 16.13 -3.11
C LEU A 287 -19.60 17.62 -3.45
N THR A 288 -18.43 18.19 -3.75
CA THR A 288 -18.30 19.50 -4.39
C THR A 288 -17.25 19.47 -5.48
N THR A 289 -17.37 20.38 -6.45
CA THR A 289 -16.36 20.69 -7.47
C THR A 289 -15.78 22.10 -7.30
N GLU A 290 -16.17 22.78 -6.24
CA GLU A 290 -15.77 24.17 -5.97
C GLU A 290 -14.48 24.28 -5.15
N GLY A 291 -13.61 23.27 -5.22
CA GLY A 291 -12.30 23.29 -4.62
C GLY A 291 -11.22 23.91 -5.52
N PRO A 292 -9.97 23.93 -5.04
CA PRO A 292 -8.86 24.65 -5.69
C PRO A 292 -8.40 24.06 -7.02
N VAL A 293 -8.48 22.75 -7.23
CA VAL A 293 -8.04 22.09 -8.47
C VAL A 293 -9.14 22.24 -9.54
N ARG A 294 -8.93 23.20 -10.45
CA ARG A 294 -9.91 23.60 -11.46
C ARG A 294 -9.84 22.79 -12.76
N SER A 295 -8.69 22.24 -13.07
CA SER A 295 -8.51 21.23 -14.10
C SER A 295 -7.29 20.41 -13.78
N ASN A 296 -7.29 19.13 -14.18
CA ASN A 296 -6.16 18.26 -14.02
C ASN A 296 -6.27 17.09 -14.99
N ASN A 297 -5.18 16.70 -15.59
CA ASN A 297 -5.06 15.45 -16.33
C ASN A 297 -3.59 15.08 -16.55
N GLU A 298 -3.34 13.88 -17.03
CA GLU A 298 -2.00 13.33 -17.22
C GLU A 298 -1.13 14.14 -18.19
N TYR A 299 -1.75 14.88 -19.12
CA TYR A 299 -1.03 15.51 -20.24
C TYR A 299 -0.90 17.04 -20.12
N ASP A 300 -1.92 17.67 -19.57
CA ASP A 300 -2.00 19.14 -19.55
C ASP A 300 -1.68 19.72 -18.17
N GLY A 301 -1.38 18.84 -17.19
CA GLY A 301 -1.04 19.23 -15.83
C GLY A 301 -2.25 19.68 -15.02
N GLU A 302 -2.06 20.65 -14.15
CA GLU A 302 -3.03 21.10 -13.16
C GLU A 302 -3.21 22.62 -13.21
N GLU A 303 -4.46 23.07 -13.15
CA GLU A 303 -4.81 24.45 -12.84
C GLU A 303 -5.30 24.55 -11.40
N TYR A 304 -4.63 25.35 -10.59
CA TYR A 304 -4.89 25.50 -9.18
C TYR A 304 -5.25 26.94 -8.82
N ASP A 305 -6.39 27.14 -8.18
CA ASP A 305 -6.86 28.43 -7.67
C ASP A 305 -6.87 28.41 -6.14
N ALA A 306 -5.83 28.93 -5.51
CA ALA A 306 -5.68 28.95 -4.06
C ALA A 306 -6.80 29.71 -3.33
N ARG A 307 -7.54 30.59 -4.01
CA ARG A 307 -8.68 31.31 -3.41
C ARG A 307 -9.87 30.38 -3.13
N LYS A 308 -9.87 29.19 -3.73
CA LYS A 308 -10.91 28.15 -3.58
C LYS A 308 -10.50 27.02 -2.62
N GLU A 309 -9.47 27.25 -1.81
CA GLU A 309 -9.11 26.32 -0.76
C GLU A 309 -10.29 26.03 0.17
N LEU A 310 -10.54 24.76 0.42
CA LEU A 310 -11.67 24.28 1.23
C LEU A 310 -11.36 24.24 2.74
N GLY A 311 -10.14 24.65 3.13
CA GLY A 311 -9.72 24.61 4.54
C GLY A 311 -9.75 23.23 5.14
N ASN A 312 -10.33 23.08 6.30
CA ASN A 312 -10.34 21.84 7.08
C ASN A 312 -11.44 20.84 6.67
N TRP A 313 -11.73 20.75 5.38
CA TRP A 313 -12.85 19.94 4.86
C TRP A 313 -12.75 18.43 5.14
N THR A 314 -11.60 17.94 5.54
CA THR A 314 -11.35 16.54 5.90
C THR A 314 -11.43 16.28 7.40
N LEU A 315 -11.80 17.29 8.20
CA LEU A 315 -12.04 17.17 9.64
C LEU A 315 -13.54 17.05 9.95
N THR A 316 -13.85 16.54 11.13
CA THR A 316 -15.21 16.51 11.67
C THR A 316 -15.72 17.91 11.98
N GLY A 317 -17.03 18.11 11.85
CA GLY A 317 -17.68 19.40 12.12
C GLY A 317 -17.48 20.46 11.04
N TYR A 318 -16.99 20.08 9.88
CA TYR A 318 -16.87 20.99 8.74
C TYR A 318 -18.26 21.35 8.19
N ASP A 319 -18.50 22.64 7.90
CA ASP A 319 -19.76 23.07 7.30
C ASP A 319 -19.82 22.73 5.80
N ASP A 320 -20.42 21.58 5.49
CA ASP A 320 -20.62 21.09 4.13
C ASP A 320 -22.03 21.32 3.57
N LYS A 321 -22.79 22.31 4.13
CA LYS A 321 -24.16 22.61 3.67
C LYS A 321 -24.23 23.00 2.20
N GLY A 322 -23.18 23.62 1.66
CA GLY A 322 -23.07 23.96 0.24
C GLY A 322 -22.71 22.79 -0.67
N TRP A 323 -22.41 21.62 -0.12
CA TRP A 323 -22.07 20.45 -0.90
C TRP A 323 -23.33 19.66 -1.28
N THR A 324 -23.32 19.04 -2.44
CA THR A 324 -24.41 18.17 -2.89
C THR A 324 -24.20 16.73 -2.43
N PRO A 325 -25.27 15.92 -2.26
CA PRO A 325 -25.09 14.49 -2.11
C PRO A 325 -24.32 13.89 -3.31
N ALA A 326 -23.39 12.98 -3.04
CA ALA A 326 -22.77 12.20 -4.09
C ALA A 326 -23.81 11.38 -4.84
N GLN A 327 -23.63 11.20 -6.14
CA GLN A 327 -24.55 10.41 -6.94
C GLN A 327 -24.04 8.99 -7.13
N ARG A 328 -24.93 8.00 -7.15
CA ARG A 328 -24.61 6.69 -7.68
C ARG A 328 -24.36 6.87 -9.18
N VAL A 329 -23.22 6.38 -9.63
CA VAL A 329 -22.79 6.51 -11.02
C VAL A 329 -22.75 5.16 -11.72
N SER A 330 -22.58 5.18 -13.03
CA SER A 330 -22.52 3.97 -13.86
C SER A 330 -21.41 3.02 -13.39
N ILE A 331 -21.71 1.73 -13.38
CA ILE A 331 -20.74 0.69 -13.01
C ILE A 331 -19.75 0.52 -14.17
N PRO A 332 -18.43 0.64 -13.90
CA PRO A 332 -17.43 0.38 -14.93
C PRO A 332 -17.41 -1.09 -15.36
N SER A 333 -16.99 -1.37 -16.58
CA SER A 333 -16.89 -2.72 -17.11
C SER A 333 -15.66 -3.51 -16.64
N GLY A 334 -14.62 -2.82 -16.19
CA GLY A 334 -13.37 -3.46 -15.75
C GLY A 334 -13.53 -4.17 -14.41
N THR A 335 -12.77 -5.25 -14.22
CA THR A 335 -12.72 -6.01 -12.97
C THR A 335 -11.80 -5.31 -11.95
N LEU A 336 -12.27 -5.18 -10.71
CA LEU A 336 -11.47 -4.69 -9.60
C LEU A 336 -10.38 -5.70 -9.25
N ARG A 337 -9.13 -5.21 -9.18
CA ARG A 337 -7.93 -5.98 -8.81
C ARG A 337 -7.06 -5.18 -7.86
N ALA A 338 -6.42 -5.86 -6.92
CA ALA A 338 -5.44 -5.21 -6.06
C ALA A 338 -4.25 -4.68 -6.87
N GLN A 339 -3.78 -3.49 -6.53
CA GLN A 339 -2.52 -2.99 -7.08
C GLN A 339 -1.35 -3.74 -6.44
N MET A 340 -0.90 -4.82 -7.11
CA MET A 340 0.22 -5.65 -6.67
C MET A 340 1.56 -5.22 -7.31
N MET A 341 1.69 -3.95 -7.67
CA MET A 341 2.93 -3.33 -8.10
C MET A 341 3.26 -2.15 -7.18
N PRO A 342 4.54 -1.77 -7.04
CA PRO A 342 4.90 -0.58 -6.28
C PRO A 342 4.18 0.66 -6.84
N GLY A 343 3.58 1.45 -5.95
CA GLY A 343 3.03 2.75 -6.30
C GLY A 343 4.14 3.79 -6.51
N MET A 344 3.83 4.85 -7.24
CA MET A 344 4.72 6.00 -7.33
C MET A 344 4.83 6.68 -5.97
N LYS A 345 6.04 7.06 -5.59
CA LYS A 345 6.35 7.70 -4.31
C LYS A 345 7.37 8.80 -4.51
N VAL A 346 7.37 9.77 -3.62
CA VAL A 346 8.48 10.72 -3.48
C VAL A 346 9.66 9.95 -2.91
N THR A 347 10.72 9.81 -3.69
CA THR A 347 11.95 9.11 -3.27
C THR A 347 12.95 10.04 -2.63
N GLU A 348 12.96 11.31 -3.06
CA GLU A 348 13.87 12.33 -2.57
C GLU A 348 13.23 13.72 -2.69
N THR A 349 13.54 14.59 -1.76
CA THR A 349 13.15 16.00 -1.79
C THR A 349 14.41 16.85 -1.75
N LEU A 350 14.70 17.49 -2.87
CA LEU A 350 15.82 18.40 -2.99
C LEU A 350 15.40 19.82 -2.55
N LYS A 351 16.21 20.44 -1.69
CA LYS A 351 16.02 21.85 -1.31
C LYS A 351 16.86 22.71 -2.23
N PRO A 352 16.32 23.79 -2.80
CA PRO A 352 17.11 24.69 -3.62
C PRO A 352 18.21 25.35 -2.79
N LEU A 353 19.44 25.30 -3.29
CA LEU A 353 20.59 26.01 -2.74
C LEU A 353 20.51 27.50 -3.07
N SER A 354 20.00 27.84 -4.23
CA SER A 354 19.74 29.22 -4.63
C SER A 354 18.56 29.30 -5.62
N ILE A 355 17.87 30.43 -5.60
CA ILE A 355 16.83 30.76 -6.58
C ILE A 355 17.19 32.13 -7.17
N LYS A 356 17.42 32.20 -8.49
CA LYS A 356 17.77 33.43 -9.20
C LYS A 356 16.71 33.74 -10.24
N LYS A 357 16.24 34.97 -10.27
CA LYS A 357 15.34 35.45 -11.32
C LYS A 357 16.17 35.89 -12.53
N LEU A 358 15.83 35.40 -13.70
CA LEU A 358 16.44 35.76 -14.98
C LEU A 358 15.31 36.10 -16.00
N GLY A 359 15.03 37.41 -16.16
CA GLY A 359 13.87 37.86 -16.93
C GLY A 359 12.57 37.32 -16.32
N ASP A 360 11.75 36.64 -17.10
CA ASP A 360 10.49 36.04 -16.67
C ASP A 360 10.63 34.59 -16.14
N LYS A 361 11.87 34.12 -15.99
CA LYS A 361 12.17 32.73 -15.53
C LYS A 361 12.85 32.76 -14.18
N TYR A 362 12.72 31.66 -13.45
CA TYR A 362 13.48 31.40 -12.23
C TYR A 362 14.41 30.19 -12.47
N ILE A 363 15.65 30.33 -12.08
CA ILE A 363 16.63 29.23 -12.08
C ILE A 363 16.76 28.78 -10.63
N MET A 364 16.50 27.51 -10.38
CA MET A 364 16.70 26.87 -9.08
C MET A 364 17.92 25.96 -9.20
N ASP A 365 18.88 26.18 -8.31
CA ASP A 365 20.07 25.35 -8.15
C ASP A 365 19.82 24.40 -6.95
N THR A 366 19.99 23.07 -7.16
CA THR A 366 19.64 22.02 -6.15
C THR A 366 20.82 21.12 -5.86
#